data_b8fa7c5c7484e3ca168a7535e2d2d3e2
#
_entry.id   b8fa7c5c7484e3ca168a7535e2d2d3e2
#
_cell.length_a   1.000
_cell.length_b   1.000
_cell.length_c   1.000
_cell.angle_alpha   90.00
_cell.angle_beta   90.00
_cell.angle_gamma   90.00
#
_symmetry.space_group_name_H-M   'P 1'
#
loop_
_entity.id
_entity.type
_entity.pdbx_description
1 polymer ?
#
loop_
_entity_poly.entity_id
_entity_poly.type
_entity_poly.pdbx_seq_one_letter_code
_entity_poly.pdbx_strand_id
1 'polypeptide(L)'
;GTHEFDITRASTFRDFAHHECAIGRVSLHRVNLDCTDGFRITQADVAPYYSFQFLLDRECRVDGPFGTVLARPGDVFVLDPDQVTREFWSRNCLQFLLRVDRDYVEQTIMAELGRTLSGHLTFDPRMPDPGIGSWLDRIVDGFKQGSGSAILSDRRVVKGFEQTLVTMLLAGLRHSESEEYARPVTVAAPYYVKRAENFIRAHLNDDLTVDSIAAAAGVSARSMFYGFKRWRDTTPMAFVRNARLDVARRELEAARHTGATVSQAAINAGFTNFSQFSKIYKARFGETPSATLIGK
;
A
#
# COMPACT_ATOMS: atom_id res chain seq x y z
N GLY A 1 -20.79 0.93 9.42
CA GLY A 1 -20.98 1.66 10.68
C GLY A 1 -22.23 2.48 10.61
N THR A 2 -23.09 2.41 11.61
CA THR A 2 -24.28 3.23 11.77
C THR A 2 -23.85 4.65 12.14
N HIS A 3 -24.13 5.61 11.28
CA HIS A 3 -24.03 7.02 11.64
C HIS A 3 -25.31 7.39 12.41
N GLU A 4 -25.15 7.78 13.65
CA GLU A 4 -26.25 8.33 14.41
C GLU A 4 -26.39 9.81 14.02
N PHE A 5 -27.45 10.13 13.30
CA PHE A 5 -27.82 11.51 12.96
C PHE A 5 -28.55 12.11 14.14
N ASP A 6 -27.88 12.88 14.99
CA ASP A 6 -28.56 13.66 16.02
C ASP A 6 -29.02 15.00 15.40
N ILE A 7 -30.30 15.01 15.00
CA ILE A 7 -30.98 16.20 14.49
C ILE A 7 -31.44 17.01 15.71
N THR A 8 -30.54 17.71 16.34
CA THR A 8 -30.89 18.60 17.45
C THR A 8 -31.60 19.84 16.94
N ARG A 9 -32.91 19.94 17.23
CA ARG A 9 -33.92 20.97 16.92
C ARG A 9 -34.32 21.03 15.45
N ALA A 10 -35.59 20.83 15.23
CA ALA A 10 -36.46 21.22 14.10
C ALA A 10 -35.83 21.93 12.88
N SER A 11 -34.70 21.44 12.41
CA SER A 11 -34.11 21.85 11.12
C SER A 11 -35.03 21.30 10.05
N THR A 12 -35.69 22.15 9.30
CA THR A 12 -36.49 21.72 8.16
C THR A 12 -35.51 21.40 7.05
N PHE A 13 -35.29 20.11 6.74
CA PHE A 13 -34.59 19.71 5.52
C PHE A 13 -35.40 20.19 4.32
N ARG A 14 -34.77 20.98 3.46
CA ARG A 14 -35.37 21.45 2.21
C ARG A 14 -35.03 20.52 1.07
N ASP A 15 -33.81 20.04 1.06
CA ASP A 15 -33.34 19.09 0.06
C ASP A 15 -32.17 18.28 0.61
N PHE A 16 -32.08 17.00 0.23
CA PHE A 16 -30.98 16.11 0.54
C PHE A 16 -30.62 15.34 -0.72
N ALA A 17 -29.47 15.64 -1.29
CA ALA A 17 -28.93 14.91 -2.41
C ALA A 17 -27.71 14.11 -1.95
N HIS A 18 -27.82 12.79 -2.02
CA HIS A 18 -26.74 11.86 -1.77
C HIS A 18 -26.54 10.97 -2.99
N HIS A 19 -25.32 10.99 -3.51
CA HIS A 19 -24.92 10.13 -4.61
C HIS A 19 -23.75 9.28 -4.14
N GLU A 20 -23.89 7.98 -4.23
CA GLU A 20 -22.86 7.02 -3.84
C GLU A 20 -22.41 6.23 -5.06
N CYS A 21 -21.09 5.99 -5.14
CA CYS A 21 -20.48 5.11 -6.10
C CYS A 21 -19.43 4.26 -5.39
N ALA A 22 -19.64 2.95 -5.31
CA ALA A 22 -18.68 2.01 -4.76
C ALA A 22 -17.81 1.45 -5.89
N ILE A 23 -16.49 1.54 -5.72
CA ILE A 23 -15.49 1.04 -6.66
C ILE A 23 -14.51 0.17 -5.87
N GLY A 24 -14.78 -1.13 -5.80
CA GLY A 24 -13.97 -2.06 -5.05
C GLY A 24 -13.94 -1.74 -3.54
N ARG A 25 -12.75 -1.36 -3.03
CA ARG A 25 -12.53 -0.99 -1.61
C ARG A 25 -12.67 0.50 -1.32
N VAL A 26 -13.16 1.22 -2.29
CA VAL A 26 -13.35 2.67 -2.21
C VAL A 26 -14.81 2.98 -2.39
N SER A 27 -15.36 3.85 -1.56
CA SER A 27 -16.69 4.44 -1.80
C SER A 27 -16.59 5.96 -1.88
N LEU A 28 -17.25 6.49 -2.90
CA LEU A 28 -17.33 7.90 -3.22
C LEU A 28 -18.73 8.39 -2.91
N HIS A 29 -18.83 9.44 -2.09
CA HIS A 29 -20.13 10.01 -1.70
C HIS A 29 -20.10 11.50 -1.98
N ARG A 30 -21.03 11.98 -2.78
CA ARG A 30 -21.31 13.41 -2.91
C ARG A 30 -22.53 13.72 -2.08
N VAL A 31 -22.36 14.56 -1.07
CA VAL A 31 -23.42 14.91 -0.13
C VAL A 31 -23.69 16.40 -0.23
N ASN A 32 -24.93 16.75 -0.53
CA ASN A 32 -25.44 18.11 -0.46
C ASN A 32 -26.61 18.13 0.53
N LEU A 33 -26.50 18.98 1.52
CA LEU A 33 -27.50 19.12 2.56
C LEU A 33 -27.98 20.57 2.61
N ASP A 34 -29.22 20.78 2.16
CA ASP A 34 -29.94 22.04 2.36
C ASP A 34 -30.80 21.96 3.62
N CYS A 35 -30.33 22.61 4.68
CA CYS A 35 -31.03 22.71 5.95
C CYS A 35 -31.02 24.16 6.45
N THR A 36 -32.01 24.55 7.29
CA THR A 36 -32.16 25.93 7.73
C THR A 36 -31.08 26.38 8.72
N ASP A 37 -30.61 25.48 9.59
CA ASP A 37 -29.77 25.85 10.75
C ASP A 37 -28.44 25.07 10.84
N GLY A 38 -28.08 24.28 9.81
CA GLY A 38 -27.00 23.32 9.90
C GLY A 38 -27.42 22.06 10.69
N PHE A 39 -26.55 21.06 10.72
CA PHE A 39 -26.84 19.82 11.44
C PHE A 39 -25.56 19.21 12.02
N ARG A 40 -25.76 18.30 12.95
CA ARG A 40 -24.70 17.59 13.64
C ARG A 40 -24.70 16.12 13.22
N ILE A 41 -23.49 15.62 12.94
CA ILE A 41 -23.23 14.18 12.78
C ILE A 41 -22.31 13.76 13.92
N THR A 42 -22.68 12.69 14.62
CA THR A 42 -21.80 12.05 15.60
C THR A 42 -21.41 10.69 15.04
N GLN A 43 -20.14 10.47 14.84
CA GLN A 43 -19.61 9.16 14.55
C GLN A 43 -19.34 8.47 15.88
N ALA A 44 -20.26 7.60 16.30
CA ALA A 44 -20.21 6.92 17.59
C ALA A 44 -19.40 5.62 17.55
N ASP A 45 -19.31 4.98 16.37
CA ASP A 45 -18.65 3.69 16.19
C ASP A 45 -17.30 3.84 15.46
N VAL A 46 -16.36 3.00 15.85
CA VAL A 46 -15.08 2.85 15.17
C VAL A 46 -15.32 2.32 13.75
N ALA A 47 -15.01 3.13 12.76
CA ALA A 47 -15.15 2.75 11.37
C ALA A 47 -13.87 2.06 10.86
N PRO A 48 -13.97 0.98 10.06
CA PRO A 48 -12.81 0.26 9.53
C PRO A 48 -12.18 0.95 8.31
N TYR A 49 -12.41 2.25 8.12
CA TYR A 49 -11.97 3.00 6.95
C TYR A 49 -11.50 4.41 7.33
N TYR A 50 -10.61 4.97 6.53
CA TYR A 50 -10.32 6.40 6.50
C TYR A 50 -11.43 7.14 5.76
N SER A 51 -11.88 8.29 6.28
CA SER A 51 -12.83 9.16 5.61
C SER A 51 -12.15 10.48 5.24
N PHE A 52 -11.93 10.68 3.95
CA PHE A 52 -11.39 11.92 3.39
C PHE A 52 -12.55 12.78 2.94
N GLN A 53 -12.72 13.95 3.54
CA GLN A 53 -13.87 14.81 3.28
C GLN A 53 -13.39 16.12 2.64
N PHE A 54 -13.69 16.30 1.37
CA PHE A 54 -13.31 17.48 0.59
C PHE A 54 -14.47 18.47 0.61
N LEU A 55 -14.22 19.66 1.16
CA LEU A 55 -15.22 20.72 1.19
C LEU A 55 -15.27 21.44 -0.16
N LEU A 56 -16.44 21.39 -0.81
CA LEU A 56 -16.67 22.05 -2.09
C LEU A 56 -17.38 23.39 -1.91
N ASP A 57 -18.29 23.49 -0.95
CA ASP A 57 -18.98 24.74 -0.63
C ASP A 57 -19.31 24.78 0.87
N ARG A 58 -19.29 26.01 1.45
CA ARG A 58 -19.54 26.29 2.86
C ARG A 58 -18.47 25.72 3.79
N GLU A 59 -18.72 25.76 5.08
CA GLU A 59 -17.77 25.33 6.10
C GLU A 59 -18.34 24.21 7.00
N CYS A 60 -17.42 23.41 7.53
CA CYS A 60 -17.71 22.36 8.48
C CYS A 60 -16.79 22.49 9.68
N ARG A 61 -17.34 22.44 10.89
CA ARG A 61 -16.57 22.32 12.12
C ARG A 61 -16.52 20.86 12.55
N VAL A 62 -15.33 20.38 12.86
CA VAL A 62 -15.12 19.01 13.34
C VAL A 62 -14.47 19.07 14.70
N ASP A 63 -15.12 18.48 15.70
CA ASP A 63 -14.58 18.32 17.04
C ASP A 63 -14.15 16.85 17.22
N GLY A 64 -12.90 16.61 17.60
CA GLY A 64 -12.34 15.26 17.74
C GLY A 64 -11.17 15.22 18.73
N PRO A 65 -10.45 14.09 18.83
CA PRO A 65 -9.29 13.97 19.72
C PRO A 65 -8.18 14.96 19.41
N PHE A 66 -8.15 15.49 18.19
CA PHE A 66 -7.23 16.52 17.70
C PHE A 66 -7.66 17.95 18.05
N GLY A 67 -8.78 18.11 18.82
CA GLY A 67 -9.38 19.40 19.13
C GLY A 67 -10.46 19.80 18.12
N THR A 68 -10.70 21.12 18.00
CA THR A 68 -11.68 21.68 17.05
C THR A 68 -10.97 22.15 15.78
N VAL A 69 -11.45 21.67 14.65
CA VAL A 69 -11.01 22.05 13.30
C VAL A 69 -12.16 22.69 12.56
N LEU A 70 -11.92 23.85 11.92
CA LEU A 70 -12.83 24.50 11.00
C LEU A 70 -12.30 24.30 9.57
N ALA A 71 -12.99 23.49 8.79
CA ALA A 71 -12.71 23.26 7.38
C ALA A 71 -13.53 24.21 6.50
N ARG A 72 -12.93 24.71 5.42
CA ARG A 72 -13.51 25.67 4.47
C ARG A 72 -13.45 25.11 3.05
N PRO A 73 -14.17 25.70 2.09
CA PRO A 73 -14.02 25.31 0.69
C PRO A 73 -12.56 25.33 0.24
N GLY A 74 -12.12 24.24 -0.39
CA GLY A 74 -10.72 24.01 -0.74
C GLY A 74 -9.87 23.36 0.35
N ASP A 75 -10.46 23.00 1.51
CA ASP A 75 -9.83 22.13 2.49
C ASP A 75 -10.28 20.68 2.33
N VAL A 76 -9.42 19.76 2.73
CA VAL A 76 -9.76 18.38 3.05
C VAL A 76 -9.56 18.16 4.53
N PHE A 77 -10.48 17.51 5.19
CA PHE A 77 -10.28 16.97 6.52
C PHE A 77 -10.39 15.44 6.50
N VAL A 78 -9.60 14.82 7.36
CA VAL A 78 -9.47 13.37 7.38
C VAL A 78 -9.91 12.86 8.75
N LEU A 79 -10.77 11.86 8.73
CA LEU A 79 -11.16 11.12 9.92
C LEU A 79 -10.49 9.75 9.87
N ASP A 80 -9.62 9.52 10.83
CA ASP A 80 -8.96 8.24 11.01
C ASP A 80 -9.94 7.19 11.57
N PRO A 81 -9.74 5.91 11.29
CA PRO A 81 -10.69 4.86 11.62
C PRO A 81 -11.06 4.74 13.11
N ASP A 82 -10.16 5.10 14.01
CA ASP A 82 -10.32 4.89 15.46
C ASP A 82 -10.79 6.17 16.20
N GLN A 83 -11.21 7.19 15.46
CA GLN A 83 -11.57 8.48 16.05
C GLN A 83 -13.09 8.63 16.17
N VAL A 84 -13.53 8.98 17.36
CA VAL A 84 -14.90 9.46 17.60
C VAL A 84 -14.91 10.97 17.35
N THR A 85 -15.75 11.41 16.44
CA THR A 85 -15.83 12.81 16.03
C THR A 85 -17.25 13.33 16.05
N ARG A 86 -17.37 14.67 16.18
CA ARG A 86 -18.62 15.38 16.00
C ARG A 86 -18.43 16.41 14.91
N GLU A 87 -19.22 16.29 13.86
CA GLU A 87 -19.19 17.21 12.73
C GLU A 87 -20.39 18.14 12.80
N PHE A 88 -20.15 19.43 12.57
CA PHE A 88 -21.18 20.47 12.50
C PHE A 88 -21.12 21.06 11.10
N TRP A 89 -22.04 20.65 10.26
CA TRP A 89 -22.16 21.10 8.90
C TRP A 89 -22.96 22.38 8.83
N SER A 90 -22.43 23.39 8.17
CA SER A 90 -23.15 24.62 7.94
C SER A 90 -24.29 24.41 6.94
N ARG A 91 -25.19 25.36 6.89
CA ARG A 91 -26.29 25.39 5.93
C ARG A 91 -25.78 25.27 4.50
N ASN A 92 -26.45 24.44 3.68
CA ASN A 92 -26.09 24.19 2.28
C ASN A 92 -24.65 23.71 2.07
N CYS A 93 -24.13 22.93 2.99
CA CYS A 93 -22.79 22.37 2.90
C CYS A 93 -22.73 21.29 1.82
N LEU A 94 -21.83 21.49 0.85
CA LEU A 94 -21.54 20.51 -0.19
C LEU A 94 -20.18 19.89 0.06
N GLN A 95 -20.16 18.58 0.21
CA GLN A 95 -18.93 17.82 0.43
C GLN A 95 -18.84 16.62 -0.50
N PHE A 96 -17.60 16.25 -0.77
CA PHE A 96 -17.25 15.01 -1.39
C PHE A 96 -16.53 14.12 -0.37
N LEU A 97 -17.12 12.97 -0.03
CA LEU A 97 -16.54 12.03 0.93
C LEU A 97 -15.97 10.84 0.17
N LEU A 98 -14.74 10.52 0.49
CA LEU A 98 -14.04 9.35 -0.01
C LEU A 98 -13.73 8.45 1.16
N ARG A 99 -14.27 7.24 1.18
CA ARG A 99 -13.98 6.22 2.18
C ARG A 99 -13.09 5.14 1.57
N VAL A 100 -12.04 4.80 2.28
CA VAL A 100 -11.08 3.78 1.85
C VAL A 100 -10.77 2.86 3.02
N ASP A 101 -10.85 1.54 2.81
CA ASP A 101 -10.53 0.56 3.84
C ASP A 101 -9.15 0.82 4.45
N ARG A 102 -9.06 0.77 5.80
CA ARG A 102 -7.81 0.95 6.55
C ARG A 102 -6.72 0.04 6.02
N ASP A 103 -7.01 -1.25 5.99
CA ASP A 103 -6.02 -2.26 5.58
C ASP A 103 -5.46 -2.00 4.19
N TYR A 104 -6.30 -1.47 3.30
CA TYR A 104 -5.87 -1.18 1.93
C TYR A 104 -4.92 0.03 1.86
N VAL A 105 -5.21 1.09 2.58
CA VAL A 105 -4.33 2.27 2.67
C VAL A 105 -2.99 1.89 3.31
N GLU A 106 -3.03 1.21 4.47
CA GLU A 106 -1.83 0.82 5.21
C GLU A 106 -0.99 -0.22 4.46
N GLN A 107 -1.60 -1.19 3.79
CA GLN A 107 -0.87 -2.13 2.92
C GLN A 107 -0.22 -1.43 1.73
N THR A 108 -0.88 -0.42 1.16
CA THR A 108 -0.33 0.33 0.03
C THR A 108 0.91 1.11 0.45
N ILE A 109 0.84 1.88 1.55
CA ILE A 109 2.00 2.64 2.01
C ILE A 109 3.15 1.72 2.48
N MET A 110 2.85 0.63 3.19
CA MET A 110 3.87 -0.36 3.57
C MET A 110 4.57 -0.97 2.36
N ALA A 111 3.82 -1.24 1.28
CA ALA A 111 4.39 -1.75 0.04
C ALA A 111 5.31 -0.72 -0.64
N GLU A 112 4.97 0.56 -0.59
CA GLU A 112 5.77 1.64 -1.17
C GLU A 112 7.01 1.98 -0.31
N LEU A 113 6.87 2.04 1.02
CA LEU A 113 7.99 2.26 1.94
C LEU A 113 8.93 1.04 2.06
N GLY A 114 8.44 -0.15 1.72
CA GLY A 114 9.21 -1.40 1.84
C GLY A 114 9.44 -1.87 3.27
N ARG A 115 8.61 -1.44 4.22
CA ARG A 115 8.62 -1.86 5.64
C ARG A 115 7.23 -1.86 6.24
N THR A 116 7.08 -2.46 7.40
CA THR A 116 5.85 -2.36 8.19
C THR A 116 5.79 -1.01 8.91
N LEU A 117 4.58 -0.53 9.17
CA LEU A 117 4.34 0.62 10.03
C LEU A 117 4.62 0.24 11.49
N SER A 118 5.09 1.19 12.28
CA SER A 118 5.29 1.01 13.73
C SER A 118 3.98 1.17 14.54
N GLY A 119 2.92 1.64 13.90
CA GLY A 119 1.58 1.85 14.42
C GLY A 119 0.60 2.04 13.26
N HIS A 120 -0.57 2.61 13.52
CA HIS A 120 -1.50 2.97 12.46
C HIS A 120 -1.06 4.23 11.73
N LEU A 121 -1.38 4.31 10.44
CA LEU A 121 -1.19 5.54 9.68
C LEU A 121 -2.17 6.61 10.19
N THR A 122 -1.66 7.79 10.48
CA THR A 122 -2.49 8.94 10.89
C THR A 122 -2.28 10.10 9.93
N PHE A 123 -3.37 10.78 9.58
CA PHE A 123 -3.34 11.97 8.73
C PHE A 123 -3.47 13.24 9.56
N ASP A 124 -2.92 14.35 9.05
CA ASP A 124 -3.23 15.65 9.60
C ASP A 124 -4.75 15.86 9.47
N PRO A 125 -5.43 16.31 10.54
CA PRO A 125 -6.88 16.35 10.57
C PRO A 125 -7.49 17.35 9.58
N ARG A 126 -6.72 18.36 9.13
CA ARG A 126 -7.12 19.33 8.10
C ARG A 126 -5.92 19.85 7.35
N MET A 127 -6.06 19.95 6.03
CA MET A 127 -5.06 20.52 5.14
C MET A 127 -5.71 21.09 3.88
N PRO A 128 -5.02 21.95 3.10
CA PRO A 128 -5.49 22.35 1.78
C PRO A 128 -5.64 21.14 0.87
N ASP A 129 -6.75 21.11 0.08
CA ASP A 129 -6.94 20.09 -0.96
C ASP A 129 -5.96 20.36 -2.12
N PRO A 130 -5.07 19.44 -2.48
CA PRO A 130 -4.17 19.58 -3.61
C PRO A 130 -4.88 19.43 -4.97
N GLY A 131 -6.20 19.52 -5.01
CA GLY A 131 -7.02 19.38 -6.21
C GLY A 131 -7.66 18.00 -6.39
N ILE A 132 -7.52 17.12 -5.40
CA ILE A 132 -8.10 15.76 -5.43
C ILE A 132 -9.63 15.84 -5.43
N GLY A 133 -10.24 16.67 -4.60
CA GLY A 133 -11.69 16.82 -4.51
C GLY A 133 -12.31 17.27 -5.81
N SER A 134 -11.73 18.26 -6.48
CA SER A 134 -12.22 18.73 -7.79
C SER A 134 -12.03 17.70 -8.90
N TRP A 135 -11.00 16.90 -8.84
CA TRP A 135 -10.77 15.80 -9.78
C TRP A 135 -11.81 14.68 -9.58
N LEU A 136 -12.10 14.32 -8.32
CA LEU A 136 -13.11 13.33 -7.97
C LEU A 136 -14.53 13.76 -8.37
N ASP A 137 -14.86 15.03 -8.20
CA ASP A 137 -16.17 15.59 -8.59
C ASP A 137 -16.42 15.43 -10.09
N ARG A 138 -15.41 15.71 -10.92
CA ARG A 138 -15.47 15.48 -12.38
C ARG A 138 -15.63 14.01 -12.76
N ILE A 139 -14.98 13.10 -12.03
CA ILE A 139 -15.12 11.65 -12.26
C ILE A 139 -16.55 11.21 -11.97
N VAL A 140 -17.10 11.62 -10.82
CA VAL A 140 -18.49 11.28 -10.45
C VAL A 140 -19.49 11.82 -11.45
N ASP A 141 -19.32 13.05 -11.93
CA ASP A 141 -20.19 13.61 -12.96
C ASP A 141 -20.07 12.85 -14.30
N GLY A 142 -18.88 12.39 -14.67
CA GLY A 142 -18.70 11.52 -15.84
C GLY A 142 -19.43 10.16 -15.70
N PHE A 143 -19.47 9.58 -14.50
CA PHE A 143 -20.22 8.35 -14.27
C PHE A 143 -21.73 8.55 -14.28
N LYS A 144 -22.25 9.68 -13.81
CA LYS A 144 -23.70 10.00 -13.87
C LYS A 144 -24.22 10.08 -15.31
N GLN A 145 -23.39 10.50 -16.25
CA GLN A 145 -23.73 10.60 -17.67
C GLN A 145 -23.74 9.25 -18.42
N GLY A 146 -23.63 8.14 -17.72
CA GLY A 146 -23.80 6.79 -18.27
C GLY A 146 -22.62 6.21 -19.05
N SER A 147 -21.55 6.97 -19.24
CA SER A 147 -20.39 6.55 -20.05
C SER A 147 -19.42 5.61 -19.34
N GLY A 148 -19.57 5.39 -18.03
CA GLY A 148 -18.54 4.74 -17.21
C GLY A 148 -18.87 3.33 -16.70
N SER A 149 -20.15 2.89 -16.70
CA SER A 149 -20.53 1.69 -15.97
C SER A 149 -19.93 0.39 -16.52
N ALA A 150 -19.78 0.28 -17.83
CA ALA A 150 -19.18 -0.92 -18.47
C ALA A 150 -17.66 -1.03 -18.18
N ILE A 151 -16.96 0.09 -18.12
CA ILE A 151 -15.51 0.13 -17.84
C ILE A 151 -15.25 -0.27 -16.37
N LEU A 152 -16.09 0.16 -15.44
CA LEU A 152 -15.99 -0.19 -14.02
C LEU A 152 -16.35 -1.65 -13.70
N SER A 153 -16.88 -2.40 -14.67
CA SER A 153 -17.10 -3.84 -14.54
C SER A 153 -15.79 -4.64 -14.73
N ASP A 154 -14.75 -4.05 -15.35
CA ASP A 154 -13.45 -4.73 -15.50
C ASP A 154 -12.63 -4.59 -14.21
N ARG A 155 -12.36 -5.73 -13.55
CA ARG A 155 -11.56 -5.78 -12.31
C ARG A 155 -10.17 -5.14 -12.43
N ARG A 156 -9.58 -5.11 -13.62
CA ARG A 156 -8.26 -4.49 -13.85
C ARG A 156 -8.36 -2.98 -13.78
N VAL A 157 -9.44 -2.43 -14.33
CA VAL A 157 -9.72 -0.98 -14.29
C VAL A 157 -10.02 -0.55 -12.86
N VAL A 158 -10.91 -1.29 -12.16
CA VAL A 158 -11.22 -1.05 -10.74
C VAL A 158 -9.96 -1.04 -9.90
N LYS A 159 -9.12 -2.09 -10.00
CA LYS A 159 -7.88 -2.18 -9.25
C LYS A 159 -6.88 -1.06 -9.57
N GLY A 160 -6.78 -0.69 -10.85
CA GLY A 160 -5.92 0.43 -11.26
C GLY A 160 -6.41 1.77 -10.72
N PHE A 161 -7.72 1.98 -10.71
CA PHE A 161 -8.35 3.17 -10.15
C PHE A 161 -8.14 3.26 -8.64
N GLU A 162 -8.42 2.19 -7.89
CA GLU A 162 -8.18 2.10 -6.44
C GLU A 162 -6.73 2.45 -6.09
N GLN A 163 -5.78 1.83 -6.79
CA GLN A 163 -4.35 2.05 -6.56
C GLN A 163 -3.96 3.50 -6.83
N THR A 164 -4.40 4.06 -7.96
CA THR A 164 -4.11 5.46 -8.32
C THR A 164 -4.65 6.41 -7.27
N LEU A 165 -5.89 6.18 -6.82
CA LEU A 165 -6.55 7.03 -5.85
C LEU A 165 -5.82 7.02 -4.50
N VAL A 166 -5.48 5.84 -3.97
CA VAL A 166 -4.75 5.73 -2.70
C VAL A 166 -3.36 6.36 -2.82
N THR A 167 -2.66 6.14 -3.94
CA THR A 167 -1.37 6.79 -4.17
C THR A 167 -1.50 8.32 -4.22
N MET A 168 -2.56 8.87 -4.83
CA MET A 168 -2.82 10.32 -4.84
C MET A 168 -3.07 10.86 -3.42
N LEU A 169 -3.82 10.15 -2.58
CA LEU A 169 -4.06 10.52 -1.18
C LEU A 169 -2.75 10.54 -0.39
N LEU A 170 -1.95 9.47 -0.50
CA LEU A 170 -0.66 9.35 0.18
C LEU A 170 0.38 10.38 -0.30
N ALA A 171 0.39 10.71 -1.58
CA ALA A 171 1.33 11.69 -2.13
C ALA A 171 0.88 13.15 -1.89
N GLY A 172 -0.43 13.41 -1.85
CA GLY A 172 -1.00 14.75 -1.80
C GLY A 172 -1.36 15.22 -0.40
N LEU A 173 -1.61 14.31 0.54
CA LEU A 173 -2.07 14.64 1.88
C LEU A 173 -1.00 14.30 2.93
N ARG A 174 -0.89 15.18 3.94
CA ARG A 174 0.11 14.99 4.98
C ARG A 174 -0.32 13.92 5.99
N HIS A 175 0.61 13.01 6.30
CA HIS A 175 0.41 11.90 7.22
C HIS A 175 1.68 11.58 8.01
N SER A 176 1.60 10.71 9.02
CA SER A 176 2.71 10.35 9.92
C SER A 176 3.97 9.86 9.22
N GLU A 177 3.85 9.32 8.02
CA GLU A 177 4.98 8.80 7.23
C GLU A 177 5.40 9.74 6.06
N SER A 178 4.83 10.96 5.98
CA SER A 178 5.04 11.86 4.82
C SER A 178 6.49 12.20 4.55
N GLU A 179 7.32 12.36 5.59
CA GLU A 179 8.74 12.69 5.42
C GLU A 179 9.52 11.55 4.74
N GLU A 180 9.23 10.32 5.13
CA GLU A 180 9.85 9.16 4.51
C GLU A 180 9.26 8.87 3.14
N TYR A 181 7.95 9.04 2.99
CA TYR A 181 7.24 8.85 1.72
C TYR A 181 7.69 9.85 0.64
N ALA A 182 7.96 11.10 1.02
CA ALA A 182 8.45 12.14 0.11
C ALA A 182 9.94 12.00 -0.27
N ARG A 183 10.69 11.15 0.43
CA ARG A 183 12.08 10.90 0.03
C ARG A 183 12.09 10.31 -1.38
N PRO A 184 12.98 10.81 -2.29
CA PRO A 184 13.11 10.22 -3.61
C PRO A 184 13.28 8.73 -3.44
N VAL A 185 12.39 7.96 -4.06
CA VAL A 185 12.54 6.50 -4.11
C VAL A 185 13.85 6.26 -4.84
N THR A 186 14.97 6.17 -4.09
CA THR A 186 16.10 5.40 -4.59
C THR A 186 15.48 4.10 -4.99
N VAL A 187 15.64 3.69 -6.27
CA VAL A 187 14.96 2.59 -6.94
C VAL A 187 14.94 1.33 -6.06
N ALA A 188 14.18 1.40 -4.97
CA ALA A 188 14.06 0.33 -4.00
C ALA A 188 13.03 -0.65 -4.55
N ALA A 189 13.41 -1.89 -4.61
CA ALA A 189 12.49 -2.95 -5.02
C ALA A 189 11.24 -2.92 -4.12
N PRO A 190 10.04 -3.16 -4.69
CA PRO A 190 8.81 -3.23 -3.93
C PRO A 190 8.93 -4.15 -2.71
N TYR A 191 8.18 -3.86 -1.67
CA TYR A 191 8.22 -4.61 -0.40
C TYR A 191 8.12 -6.12 -0.60
N TYR A 192 7.25 -6.59 -1.50
CA TYR A 192 7.13 -8.02 -1.77
C TYR A 192 8.41 -8.64 -2.35
N VAL A 193 9.21 -7.88 -3.12
CA VAL A 193 10.52 -8.34 -3.62
C VAL A 193 11.50 -8.45 -2.47
N LYS A 194 11.59 -7.44 -1.59
CA LYS A 194 12.45 -7.48 -0.40
C LYS A 194 12.03 -8.61 0.56
N ARG A 195 10.71 -8.78 0.77
CA ARG A 195 10.18 -9.88 1.59
C ARG A 195 10.53 -11.24 1.01
N ALA A 196 10.45 -11.39 -0.30
CA ALA A 196 10.87 -12.59 -1.00
C ALA A 196 12.37 -12.86 -0.84
N GLU A 197 13.22 -11.83 -0.98
CA GLU A 197 14.67 -11.95 -0.77
C GLU A 197 15.01 -12.39 0.67
N ASN A 198 14.36 -11.80 1.65
CA ASN A 198 14.55 -12.17 3.06
C ASN A 198 14.10 -13.61 3.32
N PHE A 199 12.94 -14.00 2.78
CA PHE A 199 12.45 -15.37 2.86
C PHE A 199 13.42 -16.35 2.20
N ILE A 200 13.89 -16.08 0.98
CA ILE A 200 14.88 -16.91 0.28
C ILE A 200 16.14 -17.07 1.13
N ARG A 201 16.68 -15.97 1.66
CA ARG A 201 17.93 -16.03 2.46
C ARG A 201 17.77 -16.81 3.75
N ALA A 202 16.60 -16.77 4.36
CA ALA A 202 16.30 -17.52 5.59
C ALA A 202 16.10 -19.03 5.34
N HIS A 203 15.73 -19.42 4.09
CA HIS A 203 15.30 -20.79 3.76
C HIS A 203 16.13 -21.39 2.62
N LEU A 204 17.42 -21.00 2.47
CA LEU A 204 18.27 -21.44 1.35
C LEU A 204 18.45 -22.95 1.26
N ASN A 205 18.33 -23.66 2.39
CA ASN A 205 18.50 -25.12 2.46
C ASN A 205 17.19 -25.87 2.16
N ASP A 206 16.05 -25.16 2.10
CA ASP A 206 14.75 -25.76 1.84
C ASP A 206 14.51 -25.94 0.33
N ASP A 207 13.53 -26.77 -0.01
CA ASP A 207 13.10 -26.93 -1.41
C ASP A 207 12.22 -25.75 -1.83
N LEU A 208 12.88 -24.64 -2.22
CA LEU A 208 12.22 -23.40 -2.60
C LEU A 208 11.66 -23.50 -4.01
N THR A 209 10.37 -23.15 -4.15
CA THR A 209 9.68 -22.99 -5.44
C THR A 209 9.24 -21.53 -5.64
N VAL A 210 8.93 -21.15 -6.89
CA VAL A 210 8.39 -19.81 -7.15
C VAL A 210 7.08 -19.58 -6.38
N ASP A 211 6.26 -20.62 -6.25
CA ASP A 211 4.98 -20.54 -5.55
C ASP A 211 5.16 -20.38 -4.03
N SER A 212 6.10 -21.09 -3.40
CA SER A 212 6.40 -20.91 -1.97
C SER A 212 6.95 -19.51 -1.67
N ILE A 213 7.82 -18.99 -2.54
CA ILE A 213 8.39 -17.63 -2.41
C ILE A 213 7.28 -16.58 -2.60
N ALA A 214 6.40 -16.74 -3.60
CA ALA A 214 5.31 -15.85 -3.89
C ALA A 214 4.27 -15.83 -2.75
N ALA A 215 3.92 -16.99 -2.21
CA ALA A 215 3.03 -17.12 -1.06
C ALA A 215 3.62 -16.42 0.18
N ALA A 216 4.89 -16.63 0.49
CA ALA A 216 5.58 -15.96 1.59
C ALA A 216 5.62 -14.44 1.42
N ALA A 217 5.71 -13.95 0.18
CA ALA A 217 5.70 -12.53 -0.13
C ALA A 217 4.29 -11.92 -0.27
N GLY A 218 3.22 -12.74 -0.25
CA GLY A 218 1.83 -12.29 -0.36
C GLY A 218 1.42 -11.85 -1.76
N VAL A 219 2.04 -12.41 -2.81
CA VAL A 219 1.75 -12.07 -4.21
C VAL A 219 1.59 -13.32 -5.08
N SER A 220 1.09 -13.15 -6.33
CA SER A 220 1.05 -14.26 -7.29
C SER A 220 2.46 -14.59 -7.82
N ALA A 221 2.67 -15.84 -8.28
CA ALA A 221 3.90 -16.27 -8.94
C ALA A 221 4.25 -15.36 -10.14
N ARG A 222 3.25 -14.92 -10.89
CA ARG A 222 3.40 -13.99 -12.01
C ARG A 222 3.94 -12.62 -11.54
N SER A 223 3.37 -12.06 -10.48
CA SER A 223 3.82 -10.79 -9.89
C SER A 223 5.25 -10.92 -9.35
N MET A 224 5.56 -12.07 -8.72
CA MET A 224 6.91 -12.37 -8.24
C MET A 224 7.93 -12.37 -9.38
N PHE A 225 7.61 -13.04 -10.48
CA PHE A 225 8.49 -13.09 -11.65
C PHE A 225 8.75 -11.70 -12.24
N TYR A 226 7.68 -10.89 -12.43
CA TYR A 226 7.81 -9.51 -12.92
C TYR A 226 8.61 -8.62 -11.97
N GLY A 227 8.41 -8.76 -10.66
CA GLY A 227 9.14 -8.00 -9.64
C GLY A 227 10.63 -8.28 -9.69
N PHE A 228 11.04 -9.54 -9.67
CA PHE A 228 12.45 -9.91 -9.75
C PHE A 228 13.09 -9.49 -11.08
N LYS A 229 12.37 -9.65 -12.20
CA LYS A 229 12.89 -9.22 -13.51
C LYS A 229 13.07 -7.71 -13.58
N ARG A 230 12.11 -6.94 -13.08
CA ARG A 230 12.16 -5.47 -13.12
C ARG A 230 13.17 -4.86 -12.15
N TRP A 231 13.25 -5.40 -10.92
CA TRP A 231 13.98 -4.78 -9.81
C TRP A 231 15.30 -5.43 -9.48
N ARG A 232 15.57 -6.62 -10.00
CA ARG A 232 16.81 -7.37 -9.77
C ARG A 232 17.46 -7.88 -11.07
N ASP A 233 16.85 -7.59 -12.20
CA ASP A 233 17.26 -8.09 -13.54
C ASP A 233 17.51 -9.60 -13.57
N THR A 234 16.76 -10.35 -12.75
CA THR A 234 16.90 -11.80 -12.62
C THR A 234 15.55 -12.47 -12.43
N THR A 235 15.52 -13.80 -12.34
CA THR A 235 14.32 -14.55 -11.95
C THR A 235 14.41 -14.96 -10.47
N PRO A 236 13.28 -15.24 -9.78
CA PRO A 236 13.30 -15.71 -8.39
C PRO A 236 14.20 -16.91 -8.18
N MET A 237 14.12 -17.93 -9.02
CA MET A 237 14.95 -19.13 -8.90
C MET A 237 16.42 -18.90 -9.27
N ALA A 238 16.73 -17.97 -10.18
CA ALA A 238 18.10 -17.56 -10.42
C ALA A 238 18.68 -16.80 -9.22
N PHE A 239 17.86 -16.02 -8.53
CA PHE A 239 18.26 -15.37 -7.27
C PHE A 239 18.56 -16.42 -6.17
N VAL A 240 17.69 -17.42 -5.97
CA VAL A 240 17.93 -18.54 -5.05
C VAL A 240 19.28 -19.22 -5.37
N ARG A 241 19.48 -19.61 -6.62
CA ARG A 241 20.70 -20.26 -7.08
C ARG A 241 21.94 -19.39 -6.79
N ASN A 242 21.86 -18.10 -7.07
CA ASN A 242 22.95 -17.18 -6.83
C ASN A 242 23.25 -17.02 -5.33
N ALA A 243 22.24 -16.92 -4.49
CA ALA A 243 22.41 -16.85 -3.04
C ALA A 243 23.03 -18.13 -2.47
N ARG A 244 22.64 -19.31 -2.98
CA ARG A 244 23.29 -20.58 -2.65
C ARG A 244 24.77 -20.63 -3.06
N LEU A 245 25.11 -20.11 -4.23
CA LEU A 245 26.50 -20.02 -4.68
C LEU A 245 27.34 -19.10 -3.79
N ASP A 246 26.77 -17.99 -3.30
CA ASP A 246 27.46 -17.09 -2.38
C ASP A 246 27.71 -17.75 -1.01
N VAL A 247 26.78 -18.60 -0.53
CA VAL A 247 27.00 -19.43 0.67
C VAL A 247 28.13 -20.42 0.43
N ALA A 248 28.05 -21.20 -0.67
CA ALA A 248 29.08 -22.18 -1.00
C ALA A 248 30.47 -21.56 -1.08
N ARG A 249 30.60 -20.36 -1.67
CA ARG A 249 31.87 -19.65 -1.76
C ARG A 249 32.44 -19.32 -0.39
N ARG A 250 31.64 -18.76 0.50
CA ARG A 250 32.05 -18.43 1.87
C ARG A 250 32.49 -19.69 2.64
N GLU A 251 31.80 -20.79 2.46
CA GLU A 251 32.17 -22.06 3.09
C GLU A 251 33.47 -22.61 2.53
N LEU A 252 33.70 -22.55 1.22
CA LEU A 252 34.98 -22.96 0.60
C LEU A 252 36.15 -22.11 1.06
N GLU A 253 35.96 -20.80 1.19
CA GLU A 253 36.96 -19.88 1.73
C GLU A 253 37.29 -20.20 3.21
N ALA A 254 36.27 -20.49 4.02
CA ALA A 254 36.46 -20.90 5.42
C ALA A 254 37.06 -22.30 5.54
N ALA A 255 36.78 -23.19 4.60
CA ALA A 255 37.26 -24.57 4.58
C ALA A 255 38.75 -24.71 4.38
N ARG A 256 39.46 -23.68 3.93
CA ARG A 256 40.93 -23.63 3.86
C ARG A 256 41.58 -23.93 5.21
N HIS A 257 40.86 -23.61 6.31
CA HIS A 257 41.38 -23.79 7.66
C HIS A 257 40.71 -24.97 8.41
N THR A 258 39.66 -25.56 7.88
CA THR A 258 38.87 -26.61 8.57
C THR A 258 38.96 -27.98 7.90
N GLY A 259 39.55 -28.06 6.69
CA GLY A 259 39.68 -29.33 5.95
C GLY A 259 38.38 -29.85 5.33
N ALA A 260 37.32 -29.02 5.26
CA ALA A 260 36.08 -29.40 4.61
C ALA A 260 36.29 -29.57 3.08
N THR A 261 35.46 -30.43 2.47
CA THR A 261 35.57 -30.74 1.03
C THR A 261 34.64 -29.87 0.18
N VAL A 262 34.95 -29.78 -1.13
CA VAL A 262 34.03 -29.10 -2.10
C VAL A 262 32.63 -29.70 -2.07
N SER A 263 32.51 -31.03 -1.92
CA SER A 263 31.20 -31.69 -1.84
C SER A 263 30.41 -31.29 -0.61
N GLN A 264 31.09 -31.14 0.54
CA GLN A 264 30.42 -30.71 1.76
C GLN A 264 29.93 -29.26 1.65
N ALA A 265 30.73 -28.34 1.13
CA ALA A 265 30.32 -26.96 0.90
C ALA A 265 29.14 -26.87 -0.09
N ALA A 266 29.12 -27.72 -1.13
CA ALA A 266 27.99 -27.76 -2.07
C ALA A 266 26.71 -28.27 -1.41
N ILE A 267 26.78 -29.34 -0.57
CA ILE A 267 25.62 -29.89 0.17
C ILE A 267 25.08 -28.83 1.14
N ASN A 268 25.95 -28.23 1.95
CA ASN A 268 25.55 -27.22 2.93
C ASN A 268 24.89 -26.00 2.28
N ALA A 269 25.25 -25.69 1.03
CA ALA A 269 24.64 -24.63 0.24
C ALA A 269 23.36 -25.09 -0.51
N GLY A 270 22.88 -26.32 -0.31
CA GLY A 270 21.65 -26.84 -0.89
C GLY A 270 21.77 -27.32 -2.34
N PHE A 271 23.00 -27.73 -2.78
CA PHE A 271 23.19 -28.33 -4.11
C PHE A 271 23.25 -29.86 -3.99
N THR A 272 22.42 -30.52 -4.78
CA THR A 272 22.38 -32.00 -4.87
C THR A 272 23.14 -32.53 -6.10
N ASN A 273 23.35 -31.70 -7.13
CA ASN A 273 24.07 -32.08 -8.36
C ASN A 273 25.43 -31.36 -8.43
N PHE A 274 26.51 -32.07 -8.10
CA PHE A 274 27.86 -31.51 -8.02
C PHE A 274 28.47 -31.12 -9.37
N SER A 275 28.13 -31.85 -10.45
CA SER A 275 28.60 -31.52 -11.78
C SER A 275 28.01 -30.22 -12.28
N GLN A 276 26.72 -30.04 -12.06
CA GLN A 276 26.04 -28.78 -12.36
C GLN A 276 26.53 -27.64 -11.48
N PHE A 277 26.69 -27.88 -10.16
CA PHE A 277 27.26 -26.92 -9.22
C PHE A 277 28.60 -26.38 -9.70
N SER A 278 29.53 -27.25 -10.07
CA SER A 278 30.86 -26.83 -10.51
C SER A 278 30.82 -25.97 -11.77
N LYS A 279 29.94 -26.28 -12.73
CA LYS A 279 29.76 -25.49 -13.95
C LYS A 279 29.20 -24.07 -13.64
N ILE A 280 28.10 -23.99 -12.86
CA ILE A 280 27.50 -22.69 -12.53
C ILE A 280 28.37 -21.86 -11.60
N TYR A 281 29.11 -22.49 -10.70
CA TYR A 281 30.09 -21.82 -9.84
C TYR A 281 31.20 -21.16 -10.67
N LYS A 282 31.82 -21.92 -11.59
CA LYS A 282 32.82 -21.39 -12.50
C LYS A 282 32.29 -20.27 -13.39
N ALA A 283 31.06 -20.42 -13.90
CA ALA A 283 30.44 -19.39 -14.72
C ALA A 283 30.20 -18.08 -13.95
N ARG A 284 29.93 -18.16 -12.64
CA ARG A 284 29.66 -16.99 -11.81
C ARG A 284 30.93 -16.32 -11.29
N PHE A 285 31.89 -17.10 -10.81
CA PHE A 285 33.07 -16.60 -10.10
C PHE A 285 34.35 -16.62 -10.94
N GLY A 286 34.35 -17.17 -12.16
CA GLY A 286 35.51 -17.26 -13.03
C GLY A 286 36.50 -18.38 -12.68
N GLU A 287 36.36 -19.00 -11.50
CA GLU A 287 37.23 -20.05 -10.97
C GLU A 287 36.44 -21.30 -10.54
N THR A 288 37.09 -22.43 -10.43
CA THR A 288 36.45 -23.65 -9.97
C THR A 288 36.28 -23.66 -8.43
N PRO A 289 35.31 -24.41 -7.88
CA PRO A 289 35.17 -24.57 -6.41
C PRO A 289 36.46 -25.08 -5.76
N SER A 290 37.21 -25.99 -6.45
CA SER A 290 38.49 -26.51 -5.95
C SER A 290 39.59 -25.44 -5.94
N ALA A 291 39.60 -24.53 -6.91
CA ALA A 291 40.54 -23.41 -6.93
C ALA A 291 40.28 -22.44 -5.76
N THR A 292 38.99 -22.11 -5.50
CA THR A 292 38.60 -21.31 -4.34
C THR A 292 39.03 -21.98 -3.02
N LEU A 293 38.84 -23.29 -2.89
CA LEU A 293 39.22 -24.05 -1.67
C LEU A 293 40.75 -24.00 -1.44
N ILE A 294 41.58 -24.11 -2.49
CA ILE A 294 43.04 -24.12 -2.40
C ILE A 294 43.60 -22.70 -2.27
N GLY A 295 42.86 -21.67 -2.65
CA GLY A 295 43.28 -20.28 -2.60
C GLY A 295 44.20 -19.88 -3.75
N LYS A 296 44.02 -20.49 -4.92
CA LYS A 296 44.77 -20.19 -6.16
C LYS A 296 43.99 -19.23 -7.05
#